data_332a700f6d3d3c48f841872c3c184618
#
_entry.id   332a700f6d3d3c48f841872c3c184618
#
_cell.length_a   1.000
_cell.length_b   1.000
_cell.length_c   1.000
_cell.angle_alpha   90.00
_cell.angle_beta   90.00
_cell.angle_gamma   90.00
#
_symmetry.space_group_name_H-M   'P 1'
#
loop_
_entity.id
_entity.type
_entity.pdbx_description
1 polymer ?
#
loop_
_entity_poly.entity_id
_entity_poly.type
_entity_poly.pdbx_seq_one_letter_code
_entity_poly.pdbx_strand_id
1 'polypeptide(L)'
;PVVAIIGRPNVGKSSLMNRLARRRVSIVDPTPGVTRDRVSAVLEIDPPIETERGTPARLVEVTDTGGFGVYTADGKRYDDVGADLAELTPDIEAQIAAARETAQVILFVIDAQAGITSLDETVARLIREEGVGPKVVVVANKVDGDNWIPHGLEAAGLGLGEPMCVSASNGHGTR
;
A
#
# COMPACT_ATOMS: atom_id res chain seq x y z
N PRO A 1 12.17 10.60 -3.65
CA PRO A 1 11.97 9.20 -3.32
C PRO A 1 10.58 8.74 -3.72
N VAL A 2 10.48 7.47 -4.13
CA VAL A 2 9.24 6.83 -4.56
C VAL A 2 8.81 5.81 -3.50
N VAL A 3 7.52 5.83 -3.14
CA VAL A 3 6.88 4.88 -2.24
C VAL A 3 5.80 4.15 -3.03
N ALA A 4 5.89 2.83 -3.14
CA ALA A 4 4.87 2.02 -3.77
C ALA A 4 3.91 1.45 -2.72
N ILE A 5 2.62 1.43 -3.03
CA ILE A 5 1.60 0.79 -2.20
C ILE A 5 1.17 -0.51 -2.88
N ILE A 6 1.34 -1.63 -2.21
CA ILE A 6 0.92 -2.96 -2.69
C ILE A 6 -0.01 -3.63 -1.68
N GLY A 7 -0.73 -4.64 -2.12
CA GLY A 7 -1.63 -5.44 -1.30
C GLY A 7 -2.82 -5.93 -2.12
N ARG A 8 -3.55 -6.90 -1.58
CA ARG A 8 -4.74 -7.46 -2.23
C ARG A 8 -5.82 -6.41 -2.49
N PRO A 9 -6.82 -6.68 -3.34
CA PRO A 9 -7.98 -5.81 -3.52
C PRO A 9 -8.68 -5.48 -2.19
N ASN A 10 -9.32 -4.33 -2.09
CA ASN A 10 -10.19 -3.89 -0.96
C ASN A 10 -9.55 -3.69 0.41
N VAL A 11 -8.24 -3.81 0.57
CA VAL A 11 -7.54 -3.47 1.83
C VAL A 11 -7.52 -1.95 2.10
N GLY A 12 -7.95 -1.13 1.12
CA GLY A 12 -8.03 0.33 1.27
C GLY A 12 -6.79 1.07 0.81
N LYS A 13 -6.01 0.54 -0.16
CA LYS A 13 -4.81 1.20 -0.73
C LYS A 13 -5.11 2.62 -1.23
N SER A 14 -6.11 2.76 -2.11
CA SER A 14 -6.50 4.06 -2.67
C SER A 14 -7.07 5.00 -1.60
N SER A 15 -7.77 4.48 -0.60
CA SER A 15 -8.23 5.28 0.55
C SER A 15 -7.07 5.79 1.38
N LEU A 16 -6.06 4.94 1.62
CA LEU A 16 -4.83 5.33 2.31
C LEU A 16 -4.06 6.38 1.52
N MET A 17 -3.88 6.17 0.22
CA MET A 17 -3.24 7.14 -0.66
C MET A 17 -3.97 8.48 -0.65
N ASN A 18 -5.30 8.49 -0.80
CA ASN A 18 -6.11 9.70 -0.74
C ASN A 18 -6.02 10.40 0.62
N ARG A 19 -5.91 9.63 1.70
CA ARG A 19 -5.74 10.17 3.06
C ARG A 19 -4.39 10.86 3.21
N LEU A 20 -3.32 10.23 2.75
CA LEU A 20 -1.99 10.81 2.73
C LEU A 20 -1.94 12.04 1.82
N ALA A 21 -2.60 11.97 0.66
CA ALA A 21 -2.66 13.02 -0.33
C ALA A 21 -3.40 14.29 0.14
N ARG A 22 -4.32 14.22 1.08
CA ARG A 22 -5.03 15.40 1.62
C ARG A 22 -4.14 16.42 2.32
N ARG A 23 -2.86 16.12 2.48
CA ARG A 23 -1.90 16.97 3.20
C ARG A 23 -1.06 17.92 2.33
N ARG A 24 -1.37 18.12 1.06
CA ARG A 24 -0.73 19.00 0.04
C ARG A 24 -0.21 18.19 -1.15
N VAL A 25 -0.92 18.24 -2.24
CA VAL A 25 -0.64 17.39 -3.41
C VAL A 25 -0.65 18.18 -4.69
N SER A 26 0.37 17.91 -5.51
CA SER A 26 0.22 17.95 -6.96
C SER A 26 -0.11 16.55 -7.43
N ILE A 27 -1.29 16.34 -8.00
CA ILE A 27 -1.60 15.11 -8.75
C ILE A 27 -0.72 15.16 -9.99
N VAL A 28 0.14 14.17 -10.16
CA VAL A 28 0.91 14.03 -11.39
C VAL A 28 -0.02 13.35 -12.39
N ASP A 29 -0.45 14.09 -13.41
CA ASP A 29 -1.19 13.54 -14.53
C ASP A 29 -0.35 12.42 -15.17
N PRO A 30 -0.95 11.24 -15.45
CA PRO A 30 -0.21 10.16 -16.08
C PRO A 30 0.32 10.63 -17.43
N THR A 31 1.63 10.63 -17.59
CA THR A 31 2.28 10.96 -18.86
C THR A 31 1.77 10.01 -19.94
N PRO A 32 1.21 10.49 -21.07
CA PRO A 32 0.71 9.62 -22.13
C PRO A 32 1.84 8.73 -22.66
N GLY A 33 1.69 7.40 -22.55
CA GLY A 33 2.63 6.43 -23.08
C GLY A 33 3.30 5.50 -22.08
N VAL A 34 3.17 5.73 -20.77
CA VAL A 34 3.66 4.83 -19.71
C VAL A 34 2.45 4.27 -18.97
N THR A 35 2.18 2.99 -19.19
CA THR A 35 1.16 2.12 -18.54
C THR A 35 -0.02 2.85 -17.88
N ARG A 36 -1.20 2.67 -18.44
CA ARG A 36 -2.47 3.40 -18.24
C ARG A 36 -3.08 3.37 -16.84
N ASP A 37 -2.48 2.73 -15.83
CA ASP A 37 -3.18 2.36 -14.59
C ASP A 37 -2.43 2.70 -13.30
N ARG A 38 -1.38 3.52 -13.32
CA ARG A 38 -0.69 3.98 -12.10
C ARG A 38 -1.22 5.35 -11.69
N VAL A 39 -1.81 5.42 -10.50
CA VAL A 39 -2.14 6.71 -9.88
C VAL A 39 -0.98 7.09 -8.98
N SER A 40 -0.29 8.17 -9.30
CA SER A 40 0.80 8.72 -8.48
C SER A 40 0.40 10.06 -7.89
N ALA A 41 0.83 10.32 -6.67
CA ALA A 41 0.69 11.60 -6.01
C ALA A 41 2.01 12.02 -5.38
N VAL A 42 2.40 13.28 -5.54
CA VAL A 42 3.57 13.84 -4.85
C VAL A 42 3.11 14.46 -3.53
N LEU A 43 3.65 13.94 -2.44
CA LEU A 43 3.36 14.39 -1.07
C LEU A 43 4.56 15.17 -0.54
N GLU A 44 4.27 16.23 0.21
CA GLU A 44 5.25 16.88 1.05
C GLU A 44 5.19 16.26 2.45
N ILE A 45 6.28 15.62 2.86
CA ILE A 45 6.39 14.97 4.17
C ILE A 45 7.25 15.83 5.06
N ASP A 46 6.68 16.30 6.17
CA ASP A 46 7.40 17.01 7.20
C ASP A 46 8.46 16.10 7.85
N PRO A 47 9.62 16.63 8.24
CA PRO A 47 10.61 15.86 8.96
C PRO A 47 10.03 15.37 10.30
N PRO A 48 10.56 14.25 10.87
CA PRO A 48 10.18 13.80 12.21
C PRO A 48 10.32 14.91 13.24
N ILE A 49 9.45 14.92 14.25
CA ILE A 49 9.41 15.96 15.31
C ILE A 49 10.74 16.11 16.05
N GLU A 50 11.54 15.03 16.10
CA GLU A 50 12.85 14.95 16.74
C GLU A 50 13.99 15.55 15.91
N THR A 51 13.71 15.96 14.67
CA THR A 51 14.70 16.53 13.76
C THR A 51 14.95 18.00 14.12
N GLU A 52 16.17 18.49 13.84
CA GLU A 52 16.53 19.87 14.07
C GLU A 52 15.56 20.86 13.43
N ARG A 53 15.21 21.92 14.18
CA ARG A 53 14.33 22.98 13.67
C ARG A 53 14.94 23.59 12.39
N GLY A 54 14.14 23.56 11.32
CA GLY A 54 14.55 24.09 10.01
C GLY A 54 14.93 23.02 8.99
N THR A 55 14.86 21.73 9.34
CA THR A 55 14.98 20.66 8.34
C THR A 55 13.83 20.79 7.34
N PRO A 56 14.13 20.90 6.03
CA PRO A 56 13.07 21.06 5.03
C PRO A 56 12.24 19.80 4.88
N ALA A 57 10.97 19.98 4.57
CA ALA A 57 10.08 18.90 4.16
C ALA A 57 10.62 18.21 2.89
N ARG A 58 10.34 16.92 2.75
CA ARG A 58 10.75 16.11 1.61
C ARG A 58 9.57 15.83 0.69
N LEU A 59 9.78 15.98 -0.60
CA LEU A 59 8.83 15.53 -1.60
C LEU A 59 9.00 14.02 -1.82
N VAL A 60 7.89 13.30 -1.71
CA VAL A 60 7.81 11.85 -1.89
C VAL A 60 6.73 11.55 -2.90
N GLU A 61 7.06 10.82 -3.94
CA GLU A 61 6.08 10.29 -4.87
C GLU A 61 5.49 8.99 -4.29
N VAL A 62 4.18 8.95 -4.15
CA VAL A 62 3.44 7.76 -3.73
C VAL A 62 2.67 7.21 -4.90
N THR A 63 2.91 5.95 -5.24
CA THR A 63 2.27 5.26 -6.37
C THR A 63 1.38 4.15 -5.84
N ASP A 64 0.08 4.20 -6.17
CA ASP A 64 -0.85 3.08 -5.97
C ASP A 64 -0.67 2.10 -7.13
N THR A 65 -0.13 0.92 -6.84
CA THR A 65 0.02 -0.15 -7.83
C THR A 65 -1.26 -0.97 -8.00
N GLY A 66 -2.28 -0.71 -7.22
CA GLY A 66 -3.58 -1.41 -7.24
C GLY A 66 -4.46 -1.15 -8.45
N GLY A 67 -4.07 -0.23 -9.34
CA GLY A 67 -4.70 0.00 -10.64
C GLY A 67 -4.50 -1.13 -11.66
N PHE A 68 -3.67 -2.12 -11.37
CA PHE A 68 -3.56 -3.35 -12.14
C PHE A 68 -4.70 -4.36 -11.87
N GLY A 69 -5.76 -3.93 -11.20
CA GLY A 69 -6.96 -4.75 -11.07
C GLY A 69 -7.67 -4.86 -12.42
N VAL A 70 -7.88 -6.08 -12.89
CA VAL A 70 -8.64 -6.41 -14.08
C VAL A 70 -10.00 -5.72 -14.02
N TYR A 71 -10.15 -4.60 -14.73
CA TYR A 71 -11.45 -4.13 -15.12
C TYR A 71 -11.96 -5.09 -16.19
N THR A 72 -12.82 -6.03 -15.82
CA THR A 72 -13.59 -6.72 -16.85
C THR A 72 -14.49 -5.70 -17.55
N ALA A 73 -14.74 -5.91 -18.84
CA ALA A 73 -15.57 -5.06 -19.69
C ALA A 73 -16.96 -4.73 -19.12
N ASP A 74 -17.38 -5.38 -18.04
CA ASP A 74 -18.69 -5.23 -17.38
C ASP A 74 -18.64 -4.32 -16.13
N GLY A 75 -17.52 -3.67 -15.80
CA GLY A 75 -17.44 -2.72 -14.68
C GLY A 75 -17.65 -3.34 -13.29
N LYS A 76 -17.70 -4.65 -13.16
CA LYS A 76 -17.80 -5.33 -11.87
C LYS A 76 -16.41 -5.42 -11.23
N ARG A 77 -16.27 -4.77 -10.06
CA ARG A 77 -15.14 -5.01 -9.16
C ARG A 77 -15.23 -6.47 -8.69
N TYR A 78 -14.19 -7.25 -8.90
CA TYR A 78 -14.02 -8.56 -8.28
C TYR A 78 -13.65 -8.37 -6.81
N ASP A 79 -14.63 -8.11 -5.95
CA ASP A 79 -14.40 -7.73 -4.57
C ASP A 79 -14.78 -8.79 -3.57
N ASP A 80 -15.75 -9.67 -3.90
CA ASP A 80 -16.39 -10.47 -2.86
C ASP A 80 -16.72 -11.92 -3.23
N VAL A 81 -16.35 -12.44 -4.39
CA VAL A 81 -16.69 -13.81 -4.76
C VAL A 81 -15.47 -14.53 -5.31
N GLY A 82 -14.71 -15.23 -4.44
CA GLY A 82 -13.99 -16.44 -4.79
C GLY A 82 -13.13 -16.41 -6.07
N ALA A 83 -12.53 -15.27 -6.43
CA ALA A 83 -11.53 -15.27 -7.49
C ALA A 83 -10.43 -16.25 -7.09
N ASP A 84 -10.16 -17.21 -7.96
CA ASP A 84 -9.16 -18.24 -7.71
C ASP A 84 -7.82 -17.55 -7.40
N LEU A 85 -7.16 -17.98 -6.33
CA LEU A 85 -5.85 -17.46 -5.92
C LEU A 85 -4.86 -17.46 -7.09
N ALA A 86 -5.02 -18.43 -8.01
CA ALA A 86 -4.23 -18.56 -9.21
C ALA A 86 -4.44 -17.42 -10.23
N GLU A 87 -5.62 -16.79 -10.26
CA GLU A 87 -5.90 -15.67 -11.18
C GLU A 87 -5.33 -14.34 -10.67
N LEU A 88 -5.23 -14.17 -9.35
CA LEU A 88 -4.74 -12.93 -8.72
C LEU A 88 -3.22 -12.90 -8.56
N THR A 89 -2.56 -14.05 -8.56
CA THR A 89 -1.10 -14.16 -8.34
C THR A 89 -0.28 -13.42 -9.41
N PRO A 90 -0.55 -13.53 -10.72
CA PRO A 90 0.22 -12.82 -11.74
C PRO A 90 0.14 -11.30 -11.62
N ASP A 91 -1.03 -10.76 -11.26
CA ASP A 91 -1.20 -9.31 -11.07
C ASP A 91 -0.40 -8.80 -9.88
N ILE A 92 -0.35 -9.59 -8.82
CA ILE A 92 0.41 -9.26 -7.61
C ILE A 92 1.91 -9.36 -7.87
N GLU A 93 2.36 -10.38 -8.57
CA GLU A 93 3.76 -10.52 -8.99
C GLU A 93 4.21 -9.32 -9.83
N ALA A 94 3.38 -8.89 -10.78
CA ALA A 94 3.64 -7.70 -11.59
C ALA A 94 3.70 -6.41 -10.75
N GLN A 95 2.83 -6.28 -9.73
CA GLN A 95 2.87 -5.15 -8.79
C GLN A 95 4.17 -5.13 -7.98
N ILE A 96 4.59 -6.28 -7.46
CA ILE A 96 5.83 -6.41 -6.68
C ILE A 96 7.04 -6.10 -7.57
N ALA A 97 7.11 -6.66 -8.78
CA ALA A 97 8.18 -6.41 -9.72
C ALA A 97 8.30 -4.92 -10.06
N ALA A 98 7.18 -4.27 -10.39
CA ALA A 98 7.15 -2.84 -10.69
C ALA A 98 7.55 -1.96 -9.49
N ALA A 99 7.14 -2.34 -8.28
CA ALA A 99 7.52 -1.64 -7.07
C ALA A 99 9.04 -1.76 -6.79
N ARG A 100 9.63 -2.92 -7.05
CA ARG A 100 11.08 -3.16 -6.86
C ARG A 100 11.94 -2.30 -7.78
N GLU A 101 11.52 -2.12 -9.02
CA GLU A 101 12.29 -1.34 -9.99
C GLU A 101 12.30 0.16 -9.68
N THR A 102 11.24 0.67 -9.06
CA THR A 102 11.03 2.11 -8.97
C THR A 102 11.03 2.67 -7.56
N ALA A 103 10.62 1.89 -6.56
CA ALA A 103 10.41 2.39 -5.19
C ALA A 103 11.62 2.19 -4.28
N GLN A 104 11.80 3.12 -3.34
CA GLN A 104 12.73 2.99 -2.20
C GLN A 104 12.04 2.37 -0.99
N VAL A 105 10.71 2.53 -0.89
CA VAL A 105 9.89 1.98 0.18
C VAL A 105 8.65 1.34 -0.44
N ILE A 106 8.30 0.16 0.07
CA ILE A 106 7.04 -0.52 -0.26
C ILE A 106 6.17 -0.51 0.99
N LEU A 107 4.95 0.03 0.86
CA LEU A 107 3.90 -0.12 1.87
C LEU A 107 3.06 -1.34 1.49
N PHE A 108 3.23 -2.42 2.24
CA PHE A 108 2.39 -3.61 2.09
C PHE A 108 1.16 -3.48 2.98
N VAL A 109 0.02 -3.21 2.36
CA VAL A 109 -1.24 -2.89 3.05
C VAL A 109 -2.09 -4.15 3.20
N ILE A 110 -2.52 -4.41 4.42
CA ILE A 110 -3.47 -5.47 4.78
C ILE A 110 -4.71 -4.87 5.44
N ASP A 111 -5.77 -5.65 5.53
CA ASP A 111 -7.03 -5.30 6.19
C ASP A 111 -7.11 -5.94 7.58
N ALA A 112 -6.96 -5.15 8.64
CA ALA A 112 -6.99 -5.63 10.02
C ALA A 112 -8.35 -6.23 10.42
N GLN A 113 -9.45 -5.76 9.80
CA GLN A 113 -10.80 -6.25 10.11
C GLN A 113 -11.11 -7.59 9.42
N ALA A 114 -10.56 -7.81 8.23
CA ALA A 114 -10.71 -9.08 7.52
C ALA A 114 -9.73 -10.16 8.04
N GLY A 115 -8.68 -9.76 8.75
CA GLY A 115 -7.59 -10.62 9.18
C GLY A 115 -6.64 -10.99 8.04
N ILE A 116 -5.63 -11.81 8.36
CA ILE A 116 -4.65 -12.31 7.40
C ILE A 116 -5.29 -13.38 6.52
N THR A 117 -5.16 -13.22 5.22
CA THR A 117 -5.66 -14.16 4.22
C THR A 117 -4.51 -14.93 3.58
N SER A 118 -4.80 -16.06 2.93
CA SER A 118 -3.81 -16.84 2.17
C SER A 118 -3.15 -16.02 1.05
N LEU A 119 -3.86 -15.02 0.52
CA LEU A 119 -3.30 -14.10 -0.46
C LEU A 119 -2.30 -13.13 0.18
N ASP A 120 -2.56 -12.62 1.38
CA ASP A 120 -1.61 -11.79 2.12
C ASP A 120 -0.33 -12.59 2.46
N GLU A 121 -0.47 -13.86 2.84
CA GLU A 121 0.66 -14.76 3.08
C GLU A 121 1.48 -15.00 1.80
N THR A 122 0.80 -15.19 0.66
CA THR A 122 1.45 -15.33 -0.65
C THR A 122 2.25 -14.09 -1.03
N VAL A 123 1.65 -12.90 -0.90
CA VAL A 123 2.34 -11.62 -1.14
C VAL A 123 3.56 -11.48 -0.23
N ALA A 124 3.40 -11.76 1.06
CA ALA A 124 4.49 -11.66 2.02
C ALA A 124 5.63 -12.65 1.70
N ARG A 125 5.29 -13.87 1.25
CA ARG A 125 6.27 -14.86 0.80
C ARG A 125 7.04 -14.37 -0.41
N LEU A 126 6.36 -13.90 -1.45
CA LEU A 126 6.99 -13.36 -2.67
C LEU A 126 7.94 -12.19 -2.34
N ILE A 127 7.51 -11.27 -1.49
CA ILE A 127 8.36 -10.16 -1.01
C ILE A 127 9.64 -10.70 -0.36
N ARG A 128 9.56 -11.74 0.48
CA ARG A 128 10.74 -12.30 1.16
C ARG A 128 11.66 -13.07 0.23
N GLU A 129 11.08 -13.90 -0.66
CA GLU A 129 11.85 -14.77 -1.57
C GLU A 129 12.64 -13.97 -2.60
N GLU A 130 12.10 -12.87 -3.06
CA GLU A 130 12.75 -12.05 -4.08
C GLU A 130 13.89 -11.17 -3.58
N GLY A 131 14.16 -11.17 -2.28
CA GLY A 131 15.28 -10.43 -1.68
C GLY A 131 15.18 -8.93 -1.99
N VAL A 132 14.29 -8.25 -1.34
CA VAL A 132 13.85 -6.88 -1.71
C VAL A 132 14.93 -5.84 -1.46
N GLY A 133 15.31 -5.09 -2.50
CA GLY A 133 16.12 -3.88 -2.37
C GLY A 133 15.43 -2.74 -1.60
N PRO A 134 14.12 -2.44 -1.84
CA PRO A 134 13.40 -1.42 -1.07
C PRO A 134 13.05 -1.88 0.34
N LYS A 135 12.97 -0.92 1.26
CA LYS A 135 12.46 -1.16 2.61
C LYS A 135 10.96 -1.48 2.55
N VAL A 136 10.55 -2.60 3.15
CA VAL A 136 9.13 -2.96 3.27
C VAL A 136 8.59 -2.51 4.63
N VAL A 137 7.41 -1.90 4.62
CA VAL A 137 6.67 -1.52 5.82
C VAL A 137 5.28 -2.16 5.72
N VAL A 138 4.94 -3.02 6.66
CA VAL A 138 3.58 -3.59 6.75
C VAL A 138 2.65 -2.56 7.34
N VAL A 139 1.53 -2.31 6.67
CA VAL A 139 0.51 -1.35 7.09
C VAL A 139 -0.80 -2.10 7.32
N ALA A 140 -1.19 -2.26 8.59
CA ALA A 140 -2.49 -2.80 8.97
C ALA A 140 -3.52 -1.67 8.93
N ASN A 141 -4.27 -1.60 7.84
CA ASN A 141 -5.32 -0.60 7.64
C ASN A 141 -6.66 -1.06 8.22
N LYS A 142 -7.61 -0.12 8.33
CA LYS A 142 -8.93 -0.29 8.93
C LYS A 142 -8.89 -0.54 10.45
N VAL A 143 -7.83 -0.10 11.12
CA VAL A 143 -7.77 -0.02 12.59
C VAL A 143 -8.55 1.22 13.01
N ASP A 144 -9.89 1.13 12.98
CA ASP A 144 -10.80 2.26 13.18
C ASP A 144 -11.02 2.61 14.66
N GLY A 145 -10.43 1.84 15.57
CA GLY A 145 -10.45 2.04 17.01
C GLY A 145 -9.49 1.07 17.72
N ASP A 146 -9.24 1.30 19.01
CA ASP A 146 -8.26 0.57 19.80
C ASP A 146 -8.52 -0.95 19.87
N ASN A 147 -9.78 -1.35 19.77
CA ASN A 147 -10.18 -2.76 19.71
C ASN A 147 -9.63 -3.50 18.48
N TRP A 148 -9.27 -2.79 17.42
CA TRP A 148 -8.69 -3.37 16.21
C TRP A 148 -7.16 -3.43 16.21
N ILE A 149 -6.49 -2.78 17.17
CA ILE A 149 -5.03 -2.79 17.27
C ILE A 149 -4.48 -4.22 17.40
N PRO A 150 -5.02 -5.09 18.30
CA PRO A 150 -4.52 -6.47 18.38
C PRO A 150 -4.60 -7.23 17.06
N HIS A 151 -5.69 -7.05 16.30
CA HIS A 151 -5.87 -7.67 14.98
C HIS A 151 -4.88 -7.13 13.95
N GLY A 152 -4.58 -5.82 13.98
CA GLY A 152 -3.54 -5.23 13.13
C GLY A 152 -2.15 -5.80 13.43
N LEU A 153 -1.84 -6.03 14.71
CA LEU A 153 -0.56 -6.58 15.15
C LEU A 153 -0.34 -8.04 14.75
N GLU A 154 -1.40 -8.82 14.48
CA GLU A 154 -1.29 -10.18 13.95
C GLU A 154 -0.49 -10.24 12.65
N ALA A 155 -0.43 -9.14 11.89
CA ALA A 155 0.35 -9.05 10.67
C ALA A 155 1.86 -9.18 10.87
N ALA A 156 2.38 -9.07 12.09
CA ALA A 156 3.76 -9.41 12.41
C ALA A 156 4.11 -10.86 12.04
N GLY A 157 3.10 -11.77 12.09
CA GLY A 157 3.23 -13.16 11.67
C GLY A 157 3.61 -13.35 10.19
N LEU A 158 3.44 -12.33 9.35
CA LEU A 158 3.88 -12.35 7.95
C LEU A 158 5.41 -12.29 7.80
N GLY A 159 6.17 -12.02 8.88
CA GLY A 159 7.65 -12.06 8.88
C GLY A 159 8.32 -10.91 8.12
N LEU A 160 7.63 -9.77 8.00
CA LEU A 160 8.14 -8.55 7.33
C LEU A 160 8.36 -7.38 8.31
N GLY A 161 8.37 -7.66 9.62
CA GLY A 161 8.54 -6.68 10.67
C GLY A 161 7.24 -6.33 11.40
N GLU A 162 7.33 -5.39 12.34
CA GLU A 162 6.18 -4.91 13.11
C GLU A 162 5.25 -4.06 12.24
N PRO A 163 3.95 -4.36 12.18
CA PRO A 163 3.02 -3.62 11.36
C PRO A 163 2.67 -2.25 11.97
N MET A 164 2.48 -1.27 11.10
CA MET A 164 1.92 0.03 11.47
C MET A 164 0.38 -0.04 11.41
N CYS A 165 -0.28 0.11 12.56
CA CYS A 165 -1.73 0.16 12.65
C CYS A 165 -2.25 1.53 12.24
N VAL A 166 -3.08 1.59 11.20
CA VAL A 166 -3.62 2.85 10.66
C VAL A 166 -5.10 2.72 10.32
N SER A 167 -5.78 3.86 10.22
CA SER A 167 -7.11 3.95 9.63
C SER A 167 -7.14 5.04 8.56
N ALA A 168 -7.29 4.63 7.31
CA ALA A 168 -7.47 5.57 6.20
C ALA A 168 -8.80 6.33 6.31
N SER A 169 -9.82 5.77 6.98
CA SER A 169 -11.15 6.39 7.15
C SER A 169 -11.12 7.54 8.15
N ASN A 170 -10.59 7.34 9.35
CA ASN A 170 -10.62 8.33 10.43
C ASN A 170 -9.28 9.03 10.67
N GLY A 171 -8.18 8.52 10.12
CA GLY A 171 -6.83 9.11 10.20
C GLY A 171 -6.00 8.66 11.39
N HIS A 172 -6.42 7.64 12.13
CA HIS A 172 -5.61 7.02 13.17
C HIS A 172 -4.27 6.53 12.58
N GLY A 173 -3.15 6.80 13.25
CA GLY A 173 -1.83 6.33 12.82
C GLY A 173 -1.29 6.88 11.49
N THR A 174 -2.00 7.82 10.82
CA THR A 174 -1.58 8.38 9.53
C THR A 174 -0.84 9.73 9.65
N ARG A 175 -0.37 10.09 10.85
CA ARG A 175 0.35 11.35 11.13
C ARG A 175 1.85 11.12 11.18
#